data_609b8a40c8005d5531d05151ee44d898
#
_entry.id   609b8a40c8005d5531d05151ee44d898
#
_cell.length_a   1.000
_cell.length_b   1.000
_cell.length_c   1.000
_cell.angle_alpha   90.00
_cell.angle_beta   90.00
_cell.angle_gamma   90.00
#
_symmetry.space_group_name_H-M   'P 1'
#
loop_
_entity.id
_entity.type
_entity.pdbx_description
1 polymer ?
#
loop_
_entity_poly.entity_id
_entity_poly.type
_entity_poly.pdbx_seq_one_letter_code
_entity_poly.pdbx_strand_id
1 'polypeptide(L)'
;QARTMEKRKGQGPVKIICPGKVYRRDSDDATHSHQFTQIEGLVVDKNIKMSDLKGTLELVAKKLFGADREIRLRPSYFPFTEPSVEVDVSCFKCKGQGCNVCKHTGWIEILGAGMVHPNVLEMAGFDSMEYSGFAFGMGPDRIAMLKYGIEDIRHFYTNDVRFLDQFKAVEDRGEQ
;
A
#
# COMPACT_ATOMS: atom_id res chain seq x y z
N GLN A 1 -8.62 -1.80 -11.36
CA GLN A 1 -7.53 -2.58 -11.94
C GLN A 1 -8.05 -3.47 -13.07
N ALA A 2 -8.84 -4.51 -12.79
CA ALA A 2 -9.35 -5.47 -13.78
C ALA A 2 -10.08 -4.79 -14.97
N ARG A 3 -11.03 -3.88 -14.69
CA ARG A 3 -11.74 -3.15 -15.74
C ARG A 3 -10.84 -2.32 -16.65
N THR A 4 -9.72 -1.83 -16.14
CA THR A 4 -8.74 -1.09 -16.96
C THR A 4 -7.98 -2.04 -17.87
N MET A 5 -7.58 -3.20 -17.36
CA MET A 5 -6.96 -4.24 -18.18
C MET A 5 -7.90 -4.73 -19.29
N GLU A 6 -9.16 -5.05 -18.97
CA GLU A 6 -10.18 -5.45 -19.95
C GLU A 6 -10.36 -4.40 -21.07
N LYS A 7 -10.39 -3.12 -20.72
CA LYS A 7 -10.49 -2.03 -21.71
C LYS A 7 -9.28 -1.96 -22.64
N ARG A 8 -8.11 -2.40 -22.20
CA ARG A 8 -6.89 -2.45 -22.99
C ARG A 8 -6.85 -3.65 -23.94
N LYS A 9 -7.71 -4.66 -23.76
CA LYS A 9 -7.84 -5.82 -24.65
C LYS A 9 -6.50 -6.48 -24.97
N GLY A 10 -5.71 -6.77 -23.97
CA GLY A 10 -4.37 -7.37 -24.14
C GLY A 10 -3.28 -6.42 -24.64
N GLN A 11 -3.55 -5.13 -24.78
CA GLN A 11 -2.54 -4.15 -25.19
C GLN A 11 -1.89 -3.50 -23.98
N GLY A 12 -0.63 -3.85 -23.73
CA GLY A 12 0.22 -3.23 -22.72
C GLY A 12 0.99 -2.01 -23.23
N PRO A 13 1.71 -1.33 -22.36
CA PRO A 13 1.74 -1.50 -20.91
C PRO A 13 0.50 -0.92 -20.20
N VAL A 14 0.17 -1.48 -19.02
CA VAL A 14 -0.80 -0.90 -18.09
C VAL A 14 -0.05 -0.51 -16.81
N LYS A 15 -0.06 0.78 -16.48
CA LYS A 15 0.56 1.32 -15.27
C LYS A 15 -0.42 2.30 -14.65
N ILE A 16 -1.06 1.92 -13.56
CA ILE A 16 -2.13 2.71 -12.94
C ILE A 16 -2.05 2.69 -11.43
N ILE A 17 -2.60 3.73 -10.82
CA ILE A 17 -3.01 3.77 -9.42
C ILE A 17 -4.51 4.05 -9.35
N CYS A 18 -5.17 3.44 -8.37
CA CYS A 18 -6.61 3.57 -8.16
C CYS A 18 -6.87 3.95 -6.69
N PRO A 19 -6.86 5.24 -6.36
CA PRO A 19 -7.23 5.68 -5.01
C PRO A 19 -8.76 5.74 -4.88
N GLY A 20 -9.27 5.41 -3.68
CA GLY A 20 -10.68 5.52 -3.40
C GLY A 20 -11.08 5.00 -2.03
N LYS A 21 -12.31 5.29 -1.64
CA LYS A 21 -12.92 4.70 -0.45
C LYS A 21 -13.30 3.26 -0.72
N VAL A 22 -13.02 2.41 0.26
CA VAL A 22 -13.35 0.99 0.25
C VAL A 22 -14.08 0.62 1.53
N TYR A 23 -14.76 -0.54 1.49
CA TYR A 23 -15.63 -0.97 2.57
C TYR A 23 -15.35 -2.44 2.88
N ARG A 24 -15.26 -2.76 4.18
CA ARG A 24 -15.14 -4.13 4.68
C ARG A 24 -16.19 -4.38 5.74
N ARG A 25 -16.58 -5.64 5.90
CA ARG A 25 -17.47 -6.08 6.98
C ARG A 25 -16.69 -6.22 8.29
N ASP A 26 -16.02 -5.16 8.71
CA ASP A 26 -15.28 -5.11 9.96
C ASP A 26 -16.07 -4.32 11.00
N SER A 27 -15.89 -4.65 12.27
CA SER A 27 -16.36 -3.82 13.38
C SER A 27 -15.39 -2.66 13.57
N ASP A 28 -15.92 -1.47 13.86
CA ASP A 28 -15.11 -0.29 14.08
C ASP A 28 -14.40 -0.37 15.44
N ASP A 29 -13.08 -0.28 15.42
CA ASP A 29 -12.23 -0.15 16.60
C ASP A 29 -11.11 0.90 16.34
N ALA A 30 -10.12 0.99 17.20
CA ALA A 30 -9.04 1.95 17.05
C ALA A 30 -8.15 1.70 15.80
N THR A 31 -8.14 0.49 15.26
CA THR A 31 -7.26 0.06 14.16
C THR A 31 -8.01 -0.39 12.90
N HIS A 32 -9.31 -0.63 13.01
CA HIS A 32 -10.19 -1.08 11.93
C HIS A 32 -11.38 -0.16 11.78
N SER A 33 -11.79 0.05 10.54
CA SER A 33 -13.03 0.74 10.20
C SER A 33 -13.72 0.01 9.06
N HIS A 34 -15.06 -0.07 9.11
CA HIS A 34 -15.85 -0.60 8.01
C HIS A 34 -15.70 0.19 6.71
N GLN A 35 -15.25 1.45 6.82
CA GLN A 35 -14.92 2.35 5.72
C GLN A 35 -13.49 2.87 5.91
N PHE A 36 -12.69 2.84 4.86
CA PHE A 36 -11.34 3.40 4.86
C PHE A 36 -10.92 3.78 3.44
N THR A 37 -9.77 4.39 3.29
CA THR A 37 -9.20 4.73 1.99
C THR A 37 -8.18 3.68 1.57
N GLN A 38 -8.16 3.32 0.30
CA GLN A 38 -7.15 2.44 -0.28
C GLN A 38 -6.58 3.03 -1.55
N ILE A 39 -5.29 2.90 -1.74
CA ILE A 39 -4.59 3.15 -3.01
C ILE A 39 -4.12 1.80 -3.52
N GLU A 40 -4.64 1.40 -4.68
CA GLU A 40 -4.18 0.22 -5.37
C GLU A 40 -3.27 0.60 -6.53
N GLY A 41 -2.17 -0.12 -6.67
CA GLY A 41 -1.26 0.00 -7.81
C GLY A 41 -1.27 -1.26 -8.65
N LEU A 42 -1.17 -1.09 -9.97
CA LEU A 42 -1.05 -2.19 -10.93
C LEU A 42 -0.07 -1.81 -12.02
N VAL A 43 0.85 -2.72 -12.29
CA VAL A 43 1.72 -2.67 -13.46
C VAL A 43 1.59 -3.99 -14.21
N VAL A 44 1.27 -3.93 -15.51
CA VAL A 44 1.29 -5.08 -16.42
C VAL A 44 2.09 -4.67 -17.66
N ASP A 45 3.11 -5.44 -17.96
CA ASP A 45 3.96 -5.24 -19.13
C ASP A 45 4.70 -6.54 -19.46
N LYS A 46 5.51 -6.57 -20.52
CA LYS A 46 6.38 -7.71 -20.81
C LYS A 46 7.52 -7.78 -19.79
N ASN A 47 7.85 -9.00 -19.36
CA ASN A 47 9.01 -9.28 -18.48
C ASN A 47 9.01 -8.59 -17.11
N ILE A 48 7.85 -8.24 -16.55
CA ILE A 48 7.75 -7.72 -15.18
C ILE A 48 8.09 -8.83 -14.19
N LYS A 49 8.94 -8.53 -13.20
CA LYS A 49 9.47 -9.47 -12.22
C LYS A 49 9.13 -9.05 -10.79
N MET A 50 9.24 -9.99 -9.87
CA MET A 50 9.12 -9.73 -8.43
C MET A 50 10.13 -8.69 -7.93
N SER A 51 11.31 -8.59 -8.57
CA SER A 51 12.30 -7.54 -8.28
C SER A 51 11.80 -6.14 -8.60
N ASP A 52 10.96 -5.98 -9.63
CA ASP A 52 10.39 -4.69 -10.01
C ASP A 52 9.35 -4.24 -8.98
N LEU A 53 8.53 -5.18 -8.51
CA LEU A 53 7.64 -4.93 -7.37
C LEU A 53 8.43 -4.51 -6.13
N LYS A 54 9.45 -5.29 -5.75
CA LYS A 54 10.29 -4.99 -4.58
C LYS A 54 10.93 -3.60 -4.69
N GLY A 55 11.58 -3.28 -5.80
CA GLY A 55 12.22 -1.98 -6.03
C GLY A 55 11.23 -0.82 -5.97
N THR A 56 10.02 -0.99 -6.53
CA THR A 56 8.94 0.00 -6.45
C THR A 56 8.52 0.25 -5.00
N LEU A 57 8.30 -0.81 -4.23
CA LEU A 57 7.87 -0.71 -2.84
C LEU A 57 8.97 -0.17 -1.91
N GLU A 58 10.23 -0.48 -2.16
CA GLU A 58 11.37 0.13 -1.45
C GLU A 58 11.41 1.64 -1.66
N LEU A 59 11.21 2.09 -2.89
CA LEU A 59 11.14 3.52 -3.20
C LEU A 59 9.98 4.20 -2.49
N VAL A 60 8.79 3.58 -2.48
CA VAL A 60 7.61 4.08 -1.77
C VAL A 60 7.89 4.18 -0.27
N ALA A 61 8.44 3.13 0.34
CA ALA A 61 8.76 3.11 1.77
C ALA A 61 9.76 4.21 2.15
N LYS A 62 10.82 4.38 1.37
CA LYS A 62 11.84 5.43 1.59
C LYS A 62 11.26 6.84 1.47
N LYS A 63 10.38 7.08 0.50
CA LYS A 63 9.73 8.39 0.32
C LYS A 63 8.72 8.71 1.41
N LEU A 64 7.99 7.71 1.92
CA LEU A 64 6.97 7.92 2.95
C LEU A 64 7.55 8.02 4.37
N PHE A 65 8.56 7.21 4.68
CA PHE A 65 9.04 7.01 6.05
C PHE A 65 10.53 7.36 6.27
N GLY A 66 11.24 7.80 5.23
CA GLY A 66 12.63 8.22 5.30
C GLY A 66 13.60 7.30 4.55
N ALA A 67 14.74 7.85 4.13
CA ALA A 67 15.71 7.19 3.23
C ALA A 67 16.32 5.90 3.81
N ASP A 68 16.41 5.79 5.14
CA ASP A 68 17.01 4.65 5.85
C ASP A 68 16.04 3.49 6.06
N ARG A 69 14.87 3.52 5.41
CA ARG A 69 13.87 2.48 5.58
C ARG A 69 14.16 1.27 4.71
N GLU A 70 14.05 0.12 5.33
CA GLU A 70 14.14 -1.18 4.68
C GLU A 70 12.76 -1.80 4.59
N ILE A 71 12.53 -2.64 3.58
CA ILE A 71 11.33 -3.45 3.47
C ILE A 71 11.66 -4.93 3.62
N ARG A 72 10.69 -5.67 4.13
CA ARG A 72 10.69 -7.12 4.21
C ARG A 72 9.44 -7.67 3.56
N LEU A 73 9.60 -8.65 2.68
CA LEU A 73 8.51 -9.37 2.06
C LEU A 73 8.27 -10.67 2.83
N ARG A 74 7.07 -10.86 3.33
CA ARG A 74 6.63 -12.11 3.96
C ARG A 74 5.67 -12.85 3.04
N PRO A 75 5.80 -14.17 2.83
CA PRO A 75 4.83 -14.95 2.07
C PRO A 75 3.41 -14.76 2.61
N SER A 76 2.45 -14.61 1.72
CA SER A 76 1.03 -14.50 2.02
C SER A 76 0.19 -15.17 0.94
N TYR A 77 -1.12 -15.11 1.04
CA TYR A 77 -2.03 -15.64 0.05
C TYR A 77 -3.13 -14.61 -0.28
N PHE A 78 -3.22 -14.29 -1.57
CA PHE A 78 -4.37 -13.58 -2.14
C PHE A 78 -4.82 -14.30 -3.42
N PRO A 79 -6.13 -14.46 -3.66
CA PRO A 79 -6.62 -15.28 -4.79
C PRO A 79 -6.30 -14.69 -6.16
N PHE A 80 -5.87 -13.45 -6.25
CA PHE A 80 -5.60 -12.72 -7.49
C PHE A 80 -4.10 -12.44 -7.74
N THR A 81 -3.22 -12.92 -6.85
CA THR A 81 -1.76 -12.80 -7.00
C THR A 81 -1.05 -14.12 -6.68
N GLU A 82 0.05 -14.39 -7.40
CA GLU A 82 0.93 -15.54 -7.17
C GLU A 82 2.33 -15.25 -7.71
N PRO A 83 3.37 -15.20 -6.87
CA PRO A 83 3.33 -15.24 -5.41
C PRO A 83 2.68 -13.99 -4.79
N SER A 84 2.11 -14.20 -3.61
CA SER A 84 1.55 -13.11 -2.77
C SER A 84 2.48 -12.82 -1.60
N VAL A 85 2.55 -11.55 -1.22
CA VAL A 85 3.39 -11.12 -0.10
C VAL A 85 2.70 -10.04 0.72
N GLU A 86 2.94 -10.06 2.01
CA GLU A 86 2.77 -8.91 2.89
C GLU A 86 4.08 -8.15 2.99
N VAL A 87 3.99 -6.85 3.06
CA VAL A 87 5.14 -5.95 3.05
C VAL A 87 5.25 -5.23 4.36
N ASP A 88 6.35 -5.47 5.05
CA ASP A 88 6.70 -4.77 6.27
C ASP A 88 7.77 -3.72 5.99
N VAL A 89 7.71 -2.59 6.70
CA VAL A 89 8.77 -1.58 6.75
C VAL A 89 9.48 -1.65 8.11
N SER A 90 10.79 -1.39 8.11
CA SER A 90 11.55 -1.26 9.37
C SER A 90 10.97 -0.15 10.22
N CYS A 91 10.76 -0.42 11.52
CA CYS A 91 10.09 0.51 12.42
C CYS A 91 10.82 1.86 12.47
N PHE A 92 10.11 2.93 12.15
CA PHE A 92 10.66 4.29 12.14
C PHE A 92 10.95 4.83 13.54
N LYS A 93 10.28 4.33 14.58
CA LYS A 93 10.47 4.79 15.97
C LYS A 93 11.70 4.16 16.61
N CYS A 94 11.90 2.85 16.47
CA CYS A 94 12.98 2.11 17.14
C CYS A 94 14.10 1.66 16.19
N LYS A 95 14.05 2.03 14.91
CA LYS A 95 15.05 1.65 13.90
C LYS A 95 15.35 0.14 13.87
N GLY A 96 14.30 -0.67 14.04
CA GLY A 96 14.40 -2.12 14.02
C GLY A 96 14.72 -2.81 15.35
N GLN A 97 14.99 -2.06 16.43
CA GLN A 97 15.36 -2.63 17.73
C GLN A 97 14.17 -3.23 18.52
N GLY A 98 12.96 -2.92 18.14
CA GLY A 98 11.74 -3.33 18.85
C GLY A 98 11.23 -2.26 19.82
N CYS A 99 9.93 -1.94 19.73
CA CYS A 99 9.23 -1.02 20.63
C CYS A 99 7.73 -1.32 20.63
N ASN A 100 6.97 -0.63 21.46
CA ASN A 100 5.51 -0.82 21.54
C ASN A 100 4.79 -0.56 20.20
N VAL A 101 5.27 0.38 19.37
CA VAL A 101 4.66 0.68 18.07
C VAL A 101 4.75 -0.51 17.11
N CYS A 102 5.88 -1.20 17.08
CA CYS A 102 6.08 -2.38 16.25
C CYS A 102 5.82 -3.70 17.01
N LYS A 103 5.24 -3.63 18.20
CA LYS A 103 4.99 -4.79 19.09
C LYS A 103 6.28 -5.61 19.31
N HIS A 104 7.39 -4.92 19.52
CA HIS A 104 8.75 -5.45 19.74
C HIS A 104 9.35 -6.27 18.59
N THR A 105 8.72 -6.27 17.41
CA THR A 105 9.22 -7.02 16.25
C THR A 105 10.30 -6.29 15.45
N GLY A 106 10.38 -4.97 15.58
CA GLY A 106 11.23 -4.12 14.75
C GLY A 106 10.62 -3.79 13.36
N TRP A 107 9.47 -4.40 13.01
CA TRP A 107 8.83 -4.29 11.71
C TRP A 107 7.36 -3.90 11.83
N ILE A 108 6.86 -3.17 10.83
CA ILE A 108 5.46 -2.73 10.76
C ILE A 108 4.91 -3.10 9.40
N GLU A 109 3.85 -3.89 9.39
CA GLU A 109 3.11 -4.21 8.17
C GLU A 109 2.41 -2.98 7.61
N ILE A 110 2.60 -2.71 6.31
CA ILE A 110 2.07 -1.52 5.64
C ILE A 110 1.14 -1.82 4.48
N LEU A 111 1.29 -2.95 3.80
CA LEU A 111 0.49 -3.29 2.62
C LEU A 111 0.60 -4.76 2.20
N GLY A 112 -0.37 -5.21 1.41
CA GLY A 112 -0.31 -6.47 0.67
C GLY A 112 0.04 -6.24 -0.80
N ALA A 113 0.80 -7.18 -1.38
CA ALA A 113 1.25 -7.10 -2.77
C ALA A 113 1.47 -8.50 -3.38
N GLY A 114 1.73 -8.55 -4.67
CA GLY A 114 2.11 -9.80 -5.34
C GLY A 114 2.19 -9.66 -6.85
N MET A 115 2.66 -10.73 -7.49
CA MET A 115 2.59 -10.82 -8.95
C MET A 115 1.14 -11.14 -9.35
N VAL A 116 0.67 -10.50 -10.40
CA VAL A 116 -0.70 -10.74 -10.90
C VAL A 116 -0.83 -12.19 -11.33
N HIS A 117 -1.86 -12.87 -10.82
CA HIS A 117 -2.10 -14.28 -11.14
C HIS A 117 -2.32 -14.46 -12.65
N PRO A 118 -1.73 -15.47 -13.31
CA PRO A 118 -1.92 -15.71 -14.75
C PRO A 118 -3.38 -15.73 -15.19
N ASN A 119 -4.25 -16.39 -14.44
CA ASN A 119 -5.68 -16.42 -14.75
C ASN A 119 -6.32 -15.01 -14.77
N VAL A 120 -5.84 -14.08 -13.96
CA VAL A 120 -6.36 -12.69 -13.96
C VAL A 120 -5.91 -11.96 -15.23
N LEU A 121 -4.69 -12.21 -15.71
CA LEU A 121 -4.20 -11.68 -16.98
C LEU A 121 -5.03 -12.22 -18.14
N GLU A 122 -5.21 -13.54 -18.22
CA GLU A 122 -6.00 -14.20 -19.25
C GLU A 122 -7.46 -13.73 -19.31
N MET A 123 -8.12 -13.65 -18.15
CA MET A 123 -9.49 -13.13 -18.03
C MET A 123 -9.61 -11.67 -18.51
N ALA A 124 -8.54 -10.89 -18.38
CA ALA A 124 -8.48 -9.51 -18.86
C ALA A 124 -8.01 -9.38 -20.32
N GLY A 125 -7.78 -10.52 -21.02
CA GLY A 125 -7.39 -10.57 -22.42
C GLY A 125 -5.89 -10.39 -22.68
N PHE A 126 -5.03 -10.54 -21.66
CA PHE A 126 -3.57 -10.55 -21.80
C PHE A 126 -3.05 -11.97 -21.89
N ASP A 127 -2.18 -12.27 -22.83
CA ASP A 127 -1.48 -13.55 -22.89
C ASP A 127 -0.47 -13.64 -21.72
N SER A 128 -0.73 -14.54 -20.78
CA SER A 128 0.11 -14.73 -19.60
C SER A 128 1.49 -15.32 -19.92
N MET A 129 1.71 -15.82 -21.12
CA MET A 129 3.03 -16.25 -21.59
C MET A 129 3.91 -15.08 -22.06
N GLU A 130 3.29 -13.96 -22.47
CA GLU A 130 4.00 -12.75 -22.89
C GLU A 130 4.03 -11.65 -21.84
N TYR A 131 2.92 -11.52 -21.08
CA TYR A 131 2.74 -10.47 -20.11
C TYR A 131 2.82 -11.01 -18.69
N SER A 132 3.42 -10.21 -17.86
CA SER A 132 3.43 -10.39 -16.40
C SER A 132 3.12 -9.06 -15.72
N GLY A 133 2.87 -9.07 -14.44
CA GLY A 133 2.56 -7.84 -13.74
C GLY A 133 2.63 -8.00 -12.24
N PHE A 134 2.60 -6.89 -11.55
CA PHE A 134 2.44 -6.86 -10.11
C PHE A 134 1.33 -5.91 -9.69
N ALA A 135 0.77 -6.18 -8.52
CA ALA A 135 -0.22 -5.33 -7.89
C ALA A 135 0.10 -5.16 -6.39
N PHE A 136 -0.34 -4.04 -5.84
CA PHE A 136 -0.30 -3.79 -4.40
C PHE A 136 -1.51 -2.96 -3.96
N GLY A 137 -1.88 -3.10 -2.69
CA GLY A 137 -2.93 -2.29 -2.08
C GLY A 137 -2.47 -1.74 -0.74
N MET A 138 -2.42 -0.41 -0.60
CA MET A 138 -2.03 0.23 0.65
C MET A 138 -3.13 1.15 1.18
N GLY A 139 -3.28 1.20 2.52
CA GLY A 139 -4.21 2.07 3.22
C GLY A 139 -3.56 3.40 3.62
N PRO A 140 -3.87 4.54 2.96
CA PRO A 140 -3.36 5.85 3.37
C PRO A 140 -3.68 6.20 4.82
N ASP A 141 -4.85 5.80 5.31
CA ASP A 141 -5.23 5.98 6.72
C ASP A 141 -4.21 5.32 7.66
N ARG A 142 -3.83 4.07 7.37
CA ARG A 142 -2.83 3.34 8.15
C ARG A 142 -1.46 4.02 8.10
N ILE A 143 -1.07 4.51 6.93
CA ILE A 143 0.20 5.23 6.75
C ILE A 143 0.17 6.54 7.52
N ALA A 144 -0.92 7.30 7.45
CA ALA A 144 -1.10 8.54 8.19
C ALA A 144 -1.07 8.32 9.70
N MET A 145 -1.77 7.28 10.20
CA MET A 145 -1.71 6.90 11.61
C MET A 145 -0.28 6.66 12.06
N LEU A 146 0.48 5.89 11.30
CA LEU A 146 1.87 5.57 11.62
C LEU A 146 2.79 6.80 11.55
N LYS A 147 2.61 7.63 10.53
CA LYS A 147 3.47 8.80 10.27
C LYS A 147 3.24 9.93 11.27
N TYR A 148 2.00 10.16 11.65
CA TYR A 148 1.59 11.29 12.49
C TYR A 148 1.25 10.89 13.94
N GLY A 149 1.41 9.61 14.29
CA GLY A 149 1.14 9.12 15.64
C GLY A 149 -0.34 9.16 16.03
N ILE A 150 -1.23 8.95 15.05
CA ILE A 150 -2.67 8.90 15.29
C ILE A 150 -3.02 7.50 15.81
N GLU A 151 -3.59 7.44 17.00
CA GLU A 151 -3.83 6.16 17.70
C GLU A 151 -5.16 5.49 17.32
N ASP A 152 -6.10 6.26 16.76
CA ASP A 152 -7.45 5.79 16.46
C ASP A 152 -7.89 6.21 15.05
N ILE A 153 -8.17 5.22 14.19
CA ILE A 153 -8.59 5.44 12.80
C ILE A 153 -9.92 6.19 12.70
N ARG A 154 -10.79 6.09 13.71
CA ARG A 154 -12.10 6.74 13.72
C ARG A 154 -12.01 8.26 13.68
N HIS A 155 -10.88 8.84 14.14
CA HIS A 155 -10.64 10.28 14.04
C HIS A 155 -10.65 10.82 12.61
N PHE A 156 -10.33 10.01 11.61
CA PHE A 156 -10.43 10.43 10.21
C PHE A 156 -11.87 10.62 9.71
N TYR A 157 -12.85 10.06 10.42
CA TYR A 157 -14.25 9.99 9.98
C TYR A 157 -15.22 10.73 10.88
N THR A 158 -14.78 11.16 12.08
CA THR A 158 -15.64 11.92 13.02
C THR A 158 -15.75 13.40 12.67
N ASN A 159 -14.91 13.92 11.78
CA ASN A 159 -14.87 15.32 11.37
C ASN A 159 -14.76 16.31 12.56
N ASP A 160 -14.00 15.95 13.59
CA ASP A 160 -13.74 16.82 14.74
C ASP A 160 -12.71 17.89 14.37
N VAL A 161 -13.12 19.14 14.38
CA VAL A 161 -12.27 20.29 14.02
C VAL A 161 -11.02 20.37 14.93
N ARG A 162 -11.12 20.02 16.20
CA ARG A 162 -10.00 20.03 17.15
C ARG A 162 -8.92 19.01 16.76
N PHE A 163 -9.34 17.86 16.18
CA PHE A 163 -8.42 16.88 15.65
C PHE A 163 -7.78 17.38 14.35
N LEU A 164 -8.58 17.92 13.43
CA LEU A 164 -8.10 18.40 12.12
C LEU A 164 -7.13 19.59 12.27
N ASP A 165 -7.38 20.48 13.23
CA ASP A 165 -6.52 21.65 13.48
C ASP A 165 -5.08 21.30 13.89
N GLN A 166 -4.83 20.08 14.36
CA GLN A 166 -3.48 19.59 14.71
C GLN A 166 -2.59 19.38 13.46
N PHE A 167 -3.19 19.27 12.27
CA PHE A 167 -2.51 18.94 11.01
C PHE A 167 -2.55 20.11 10.02
N LYS A 168 -2.69 21.35 10.49
CA LYS A 168 -2.57 22.54 9.63
C LYS A 168 -1.21 22.49 8.93
N ALA A 169 -1.21 22.68 7.60
CA ALA A 169 0.00 22.87 6.85
C ALA A 169 0.83 23.97 7.53
N VAL A 170 2.09 23.69 7.83
CA VAL A 170 3.05 24.73 8.16
C VAL A 170 3.13 25.56 6.88
N GLU A 171 2.54 26.76 6.88
CA GLU A 171 2.79 27.72 5.81
C GLU A 171 4.30 27.82 5.67
N ASP A 172 4.81 27.65 4.45
CA ASP A 172 6.23 27.84 4.14
C ASP A 172 6.68 29.14 4.79
N ARG A 173 7.37 29.03 5.92
CA ARG A 173 8.11 30.17 6.46
C ARG A 173 9.25 30.32 5.48
N GLY A 174 9.02 31.24 4.53
CA GLY A 174 10.03 31.61 3.57
C GLY A 174 11.37 31.76 4.27
N GLU A 175 12.32 31.00 3.79
CA GLU A 175 13.72 31.19 4.15
C GLU A 175 14.07 32.65 3.79
N GLN A 176 14.31 33.46 4.83
CA GLN A 176 15.01 34.73 4.70
C GLN A 176 16.50 34.50 4.88
#